data_e5061227d7830bb61c9ee5dbae5f9efb
#
_entry.id   e5061227d7830bb61c9ee5dbae5f9efb
#
_cell.length_a   1.000
_cell.length_b   1.000
_cell.length_c   1.000
_cell.angle_alpha   90.00
_cell.angle_beta   90.00
_cell.angle_gamma   90.00
#
_symmetry.space_group_name_H-M   'P 1'
#
loop_
_entity.id
_entity.type
_entity.pdbx_description
1 polymer ?
#
loop_
_entity_poly.entity_id
_entity_poly.type
_entity_poly.pdbx_seq_one_letter_code
_entity_poly.pdbx_strand_id
1 'polypeptide(L)'
;MKRVFVIVLDSCGIGFEPDAADFGDVGADTLRTCSQSPKFAMPNLISMGLGNLDGVDYLPKTGKPTAALARLQELSRGKDTTIGHWEIAGIVSPEPLPTFPHGFPEEVLRPFREQTGRGVLCNLPYSGTEVIKDYGREHVQTGDLIVYTSADSVFQIAAHESVVPPEQLYDDCRIARKILTGKYGVGRVIARPFEAEWPYTRTSRRHDFSLEPPAKTMLDAVVDAGQDMIAVGKIHDIFAGRGMTEFTYTSGNTDGLAKTLAYADKDFHGLCFVNLVDFDMLYGHRRNPDGYAAALQEFDSWLPGFLEKLGEDDCVIITADHGCDPGYRKHTDHTREYIPMIALGKKIRPVNLGTRAGFCDIAATVTELLGVPYQTPGRSFAAELV
;
A
#
# COMPACT_ATOMS: atom_id res chain seq x y z
N MET A 1 2.47 -5.28 -24.87
CA MET A 1 1.95 -3.91 -24.63
C MET A 1 3.09 -2.92 -24.62
N LYS A 2 2.82 -1.63 -24.86
CA LYS A 2 3.80 -0.55 -24.73
C LYS A 2 3.80 0.00 -23.32
N ARG A 3 2.61 0.32 -22.77
CA ARG A 3 2.44 0.85 -21.42
C ARG A 3 1.44 0.00 -20.64
N VAL A 4 1.78 -0.30 -19.40
CA VAL A 4 0.86 -0.91 -18.45
C VAL A 4 0.71 0.03 -17.26
N PHE A 5 -0.54 0.35 -16.90
CA PHE A 5 -0.88 1.08 -15.69
C PHE A 5 -1.43 0.07 -14.67
N VAL A 6 -0.87 0.04 -13.46
CA VAL A 6 -1.44 -0.69 -12.33
C VAL A 6 -1.92 0.33 -11.31
N ILE A 7 -3.23 0.41 -11.09
CA ILE A 7 -3.85 1.37 -10.18
C ILE A 7 -4.41 0.61 -8.98
N VAL A 8 -3.84 0.85 -7.82
CA VAL A 8 -4.26 0.27 -6.54
C VAL A 8 -5.22 1.22 -5.84
N LEU A 9 -6.46 0.78 -5.66
CA LEU A 9 -7.43 1.39 -4.74
C LEU A 9 -7.11 0.85 -3.35
N ASP A 10 -6.24 1.54 -2.61
CA ASP A 10 -5.66 1.07 -1.34
C ASP A 10 -6.76 0.60 -0.39
N SER A 11 -6.71 -0.67 0.01
CA SER A 11 -7.66 -1.35 0.88
C SER A 11 -9.04 -1.70 0.30
N CYS A 12 -9.26 -1.64 -1.03
CA CYS A 12 -10.57 -1.96 -1.61
C CYS A 12 -10.80 -3.48 -1.76
N GLY A 13 -10.91 -4.19 -0.64
CA GLY A 13 -11.25 -5.61 -0.60
C GLY A 13 -12.67 -5.93 -1.07
N ILE A 14 -12.90 -7.18 -1.46
CA ILE A 14 -14.18 -7.70 -1.99
C ILE A 14 -14.63 -8.99 -1.29
N GLY A 15 -14.54 -9.00 0.03
CA GLY A 15 -15.00 -10.09 0.89
C GLY A 15 -13.84 -10.93 1.46
N PHE A 16 -14.06 -11.43 2.66
CA PHE A 16 -13.05 -12.13 3.45
C PHE A 16 -12.55 -13.43 2.79
N GLU A 17 -11.27 -13.69 2.96
CA GLU A 17 -10.61 -14.91 2.49
C GLU A 17 -10.88 -16.14 3.36
N PRO A 18 -10.60 -17.37 2.87
CA PRO A 18 -10.82 -18.61 3.64
C PRO A 18 -10.05 -18.66 4.96
N ASP A 19 -8.87 -18.03 5.02
CA ASP A 19 -8.01 -17.95 6.20
C ASP A 19 -8.26 -16.71 7.07
N ALA A 20 -9.27 -15.92 6.76
CA ALA A 20 -9.62 -14.71 7.52
C ALA A 20 -9.89 -14.97 9.01
N ALA A 21 -10.22 -16.23 9.38
CA ALA A 21 -10.37 -16.63 10.78
C ALA A 21 -9.06 -16.50 11.58
N ASP A 22 -7.92 -16.75 10.95
CA ASP A 22 -6.59 -16.66 11.57
C ASP A 22 -6.22 -15.21 11.89
N PHE A 23 -6.84 -14.26 11.18
CA PHE A 23 -6.66 -12.81 11.34
C PHE A 23 -7.78 -12.15 12.15
N GLY A 24 -8.83 -12.90 12.49
CA GLY A 24 -10.00 -12.36 13.18
C GLY A 24 -10.99 -11.60 12.29
N ASP A 25 -10.87 -11.73 10.97
CA ASP A 25 -11.51 -10.88 9.95
C ASP A 25 -12.73 -11.50 9.28
N VAL A 26 -13.20 -12.64 9.76
CA VAL A 26 -14.39 -13.32 9.22
C VAL A 26 -15.60 -12.36 9.18
N GLY A 27 -16.15 -12.20 7.99
CA GLY A 27 -17.30 -11.34 7.72
C GLY A 27 -16.94 -9.94 7.21
N ALA A 28 -15.65 -9.60 7.08
CA ALA A 28 -15.23 -8.36 6.45
C ALA A 28 -15.52 -8.37 4.94
N ASP A 29 -16.05 -7.27 4.41
CA ASP A 29 -16.30 -7.06 2.98
C ASP A 29 -16.36 -5.55 2.70
N THR A 30 -15.20 -4.98 2.41
CA THR A 30 -15.01 -3.54 2.26
C THR A 30 -15.95 -2.95 1.20
N LEU A 31 -15.98 -3.53 0.00
CA LEU A 31 -16.79 -3.01 -1.10
C LEU A 31 -18.30 -3.18 -0.80
N ARG A 32 -18.71 -4.29 -0.19
CA ARG A 32 -20.12 -4.51 0.22
C ARG A 32 -20.55 -3.46 1.24
N THR A 33 -19.73 -3.18 2.24
CA THR A 33 -20.01 -2.13 3.22
C THR A 33 -20.17 -0.77 2.54
N CYS A 34 -19.24 -0.41 1.64
CA CYS A 34 -19.33 0.85 0.91
C CYS A 34 -20.56 0.93 0.00
N SER A 35 -20.97 -0.22 -0.60
CA SER A 35 -22.14 -0.28 -1.50
C SER A 35 -23.46 0.03 -0.80
N GLN A 36 -23.52 -0.04 0.52
CA GLN A 36 -24.70 0.30 1.32
C GLN A 36 -24.83 1.81 1.60
N SER A 37 -23.79 2.59 1.29
CA SER A 37 -23.82 4.04 1.45
C SER A 37 -24.69 4.71 0.38
N PRO A 38 -25.49 5.73 0.74
CA PRO A 38 -26.25 6.53 -0.24
C PRO A 38 -25.33 7.31 -1.21
N LYS A 39 -24.03 7.41 -0.92
CA LYS A 39 -23.04 8.05 -1.77
C LYS A 39 -22.38 7.07 -2.78
N PHE A 40 -22.72 5.78 -2.69
CA PHE A 40 -22.13 4.80 -3.58
C PHE A 40 -22.71 4.91 -4.99
N ALA A 41 -21.86 5.21 -5.97
CA ALA A 41 -22.22 5.22 -7.39
C ALA A 41 -21.00 4.88 -8.23
N MET A 42 -21.00 3.69 -8.83
CA MET A 42 -19.92 3.19 -9.70
C MET A 42 -20.49 2.68 -11.03
N PRO A 43 -21.29 3.49 -11.77
CA PRO A 43 -21.96 3.04 -12.98
C PRO A 43 -20.99 2.57 -14.06
N ASN A 44 -19.82 3.18 -14.19
CA ASN A 44 -18.83 2.82 -15.20
C ASN A 44 -18.23 1.44 -14.92
N LEU A 45 -17.66 1.22 -13.74
CA LEU A 45 -17.08 -0.07 -13.34
C LEU A 45 -18.14 -1.18 -13.29
N ILE A 46 -19.37 -0.89 -12.85
CA ILE A 46 -20.48 -1.86 -12.89
C ILE A 46 -20.79 -2.25 -14.35
N SER A 47 -20.85 -1.30 -15.26
CA SER A 47 -21.08 -1.58 -16.69
C SER A 47 -19.93 -2.37 -17.32
N MET A 48 -18.69 -2.18 -16.84
CA MET A 48 -17.50 -2.91 -17.27
C MET A 48 -17.43 -4.33 -16.71
N GLY A 49 -18.19 -4.63 -15.64
CA GLY A 49 -18.30 -5.99 -15.10
C GLY A 49 -17.98 -6.14 -13.61
N LEU A 50 -17.84 -5.07 -12.82
CA LEU A 50 -17.52 -5.15 -11.39
C LEU A 50 -18.45 -6.13 -10.65
N GLY A 51 -19.77 -6.09 -10.92
CA GLY A 51 -20.74 -7.01 -10.34
C GLY A 51 -20.66 -8.46 -10.87
N ASN A 52 -19.80 -8.74 -11.84
CA ASN A 52 -19.56 -10.07 -12.36
C ASN A 52 -18.39 -10.80 -11.68
N LEU A 53 -17.62 -10.10 -10.85
CA LEU A 53 -16.55 -10.70 -10.05
C LEU A 53 -17.12 -11.76 -9.09
N ASP A 54 -16.40 -12.84 -8.90
CA ASP A 54 -16.75 -13.86 -7.90
C ASP A 54 -16.86 -13.22 -6.50
N GLY A 55 -17.95 -13.55 -5.79
CA GLY A 55 -18.21 -13.00 -4.45
C GLY A 55 -18.88 -11.62 -4.43
N VAL A 56 -18.92 -10.89 -5.55
CA VAL A 56 -19.60 -9.59 -5.64
C VAL A 56 -21.04 -9.81 -6.10
N ASP A 57 -21.87 -10.38 -5.23
CA ASP A 57 -23.27 -10.74 -5.51
C ASP A 57 -24.30 -9.64 -5.15
N TYR A 58 -23.83 -8.56 -4.57
CA TYR A 58 -24.61 -7.42 -4.09
C TYR A 58 -24.65 -6.25 -5.08
N LEU A 59 -23.89 -6.32 -6.17
CA LEU A 59 -23.91 -5.34 -7.26
C LEU A 59 -24.61 -5.92 -8.50
N PRO A 60 -25.21 -5.06 -9.35
CA PRO A 60 -25.80 -5.51 -10.60
C PRO A 60 -24.77 -6.17 -11.51
N LYS A 61 -25.13 -7.34 -12.07
CA LYS A 61 -24.33 -7.99 -13.11
C LYS A 61 -24.65 -7.44 -14.48
N THR A 62 -23.66 -7.30 -15.33
CA THR A 62 -23.85 -6.99 -16.74
C THR A 62 -23.76 -8.24 -17.60
N GLY A 63 -24.65 -8.34 -18.62
CA GLY A 63 -24.60 -9.44 -19.58
C GLY A 63 -23.52 -9.30 -20.66
N LYS A 64 -22.85 -8.15 -20.72
CA LYS A 64 -21.77 -7.84 -21.69
C LYS A 64 -20.64 -7.07 -21.00
N PRO A 65 -19.88 -7.72 -20.13
CA PRO A 65 -18.72 -7.06 -19.51
C PRO A 65 -17.73 -6.65 -20.60
N THR A 66 -17.07 -5.52 -20.42
CA THR A 66 -16.04 -5.00 -21.34
C THR A 66 -14.63 -5.15 -20.76
N ALA A 67 -14.50 -5.51 -19.50
CA ALA A 67 -13.23 -5.76 -18.84
C ALA A 67 -12.89 -7.25 -18.75
N ALA A 68 -11.61 -7.57 -18.62
CA ALA A 68 -11.18 -8.84 -18.06
C ALA A 68 -11.21 -8.76 -16.53
N LEU A 69 -11.73 -9.78 -15.89
CA LEU A 69 -12.07 -9.80 -14.47
C LEU A 69 -11.43 -11.00 -13.76
N ALA A 70 -10.89 -10.78 -12.58
CA ALA A 70 -10.53 -11.85 -11.66
C ALA A 70 -10.74 -11.40 -10.21
N ARG A 71 -10.98 -12.33 -9.31
CA ARG A 71 -10.85 -12.16 -7.89
C ARG A 71 -9.52 -12.80 -7.46
N LEU A 72 -8.66 -12.08 -6.73
CA LEU A 72 -7.36 -12.60 -6.30
C LEU A 72 -7.37 -12.85 -4.81
N GLN A 73 -6.77 -13.99 -4.41
CA GLN A 73 -6.53 -14.37 -3.03
C GLN A 73 -5.07 -14.07 -2.67
N GLU A 74 -4.79 -13.55 -1.50
CA GLU A 74 -3.43 -13.30 -1.05
C GLU A 74 -2.73 -14.60 -0.61
N LEU A 75 -1.51 -14.83 -1.08
CA LEU A 75 -0.66 -15.95 -0.66
C LEU A 75 0.22 -15.60 0.54
N SER A 76 0.57 -14.32 0.68
CA SER A 76 1.39 -13.82 1.79
C SER A 76 0.64 -13.93 3.11
N ARG A 77 1.37 -14.07 4.21
CA ARG A 77 0.80 -14.17 5.56
C ARG A 77 0.66 -12.84 6.28
N GLY A 78 0.72 -11.73 5.54
CA GLY A 78 0.39 -10.40 6.00
C GLY A 78 -0.98 -9.94 5.52
N LYS A 79 -1.38 -8.77 5.92
CA LYS A 79 -2.59 -8.08 5.42
C LYS A 79 -2.39 -6.56 5.42
N ASP A 80 -1.14 -6.14 5.32
CA ASP A 80 -0.77 -4.72 5.34
C ASP A 80 -0.36 -4.23 3.96
N THR A 81 -0.40 -2.91 3.78
CA THR A 81 -0.08 -2.25 2.51
C THR A 81 1.26 -2.69 1.93
N THR A 82 2.29 -2.88 2.76
CA THR A 82 3.63 -3.26 2.27
C THR A 82 3.61 -4.67 1.71
N ILE A 83 3.06 -5.62 2.45
CA ILE A 83 2.98 -7.04 2.05
C ILE A 83 2.10 -7.19 0.81
N GLY A 84 0.92 -6.58 0.78
CA GLY A 84 0.01 -6.65 -0.37
C GLY A 84 0.65 -6.10 -1.66
N HIS A 85 1.29 -4.93 -1.58
CA HIS A 85 2.01 -4.36 -2.73
C HIS A 85 3.22 -5.20 -3.15
N TRP A 86 3.97 -5.77 -2.20
CA TRP A 86 5.07 -6.67 -2.53
C TRP A 86 4.58 -7.92 -3.24
N GLU A 87 3.41 -8.46 -2.83
CA GLU A 87 2.85 -9.61 -3.53
C GLU A 87 2.36 -9.24 -4.93
N ILE A 88 1.69 -8.08 -5.10
CA ILE A 88 1.36 -7.54 -6.43
C ILE A 88 2.61 -7.42 -7.30
N ALA A 89 3.75 -7.06 -6.70
CA ALA A 89 5.05 -6.93 -7.38
C ALA A 89 5.83 -8.24 -7.52
N GLY A 90 5.26 -9.38 -7.08
CA GLY A 90 5.80 -10.71 -7.32
C GLY A 90 6.54 -11.37 -6.16
N ILE A 91 6.47 -10.80 -4.94
CA ILE A 91 7.10 -11.37 -3.75
C ILE A 91 6.04 -11.90 -2.79
N VAL A 92 6.01 -13.20 -2.58
CA VAL A 92 5.17 -13.83 -1.55
C VAL A 92 5.94 -13.86 -0.22
N SER A 93 5.37 -13.25 0.82
CA SER A 93 5.94 -13.19 2.16
C SER A 93 5.37 -14.34 3.02
N PRO A 94 6.21 -15.33 3.39
CA PRO A 94 5.74 -16.50 4.15
C PRO A 94 5.39 -16.17 5.60
N GLU A 95 5.89 -15.05 6.12
CA GLU A 95 5.66 -14.57 7.48
C GLU A 95 5.19 -13.11 7.43
N PRO A 96 4.33 -12.68 8.37
CA PRO A 96 3.95 -11.28 8.50
C PRO A 96 5.13 -10.44 8.95
N LEU A 97 5.06 -9.13 8.73
CA LEU A 97 6.04 -8.20 9.30
C LEU A 97 5.97 -8.26 10.84
N PRO A 98 7.13 -8.28 11.55
CA PRO A 98 7.15 -8.45 12.98
C PRO A 98 6.56 -7.23 13.72
N THR A 99 5.82 -7.49 14.79
CA THR A 99 5.32 -6.48 15.73
C THR A 99 5.94 -6.67 17.11
N PHE A 100 6.00 -5.61 17.91
CA PHE A 100 6.68 -5.60 19.20
C PHE A 100 5.76 -5.09 20.33
N PRO A 101 4.74 -5.87 20.71
CA PRO A 101 3.74 -5.44 21.70
C PRO A 101 4.31 -5.20 23.11
N HIS A 102 5.53 -5.66 23.38
CA HIS A 102 6.23 -5.47 24.66
C HIS A 102 7.50 -4.60 24.53
N GLY A 103 7.64 -3.87 23.40
CA GLY A 103 8.85 -3.12 23.08
C GLY A 103 9.93 -3.98 22.42
N PHE A 104 10.99 -3.32 21.96
CA PHE A 104 12.10 -3.96 21.25
C PHE A 104 13.08 -4.62 22.24
N PRO A 105 13.65 -5.77 21.87
CA PRO A 105 14.59 -6.48 22.72
C PRO A 105 15.99 -5.81 22.74
N GLU A 106 16.81 -6.17 23.73
CA GLU A 106 18.18 -5.63 23.88
C GLU A 106 19.09 -5.89 22.68
N GLU A 107 18.86 -6.97 21.92
CA GLU A 107 19.57 -7.25 20.67
C GLU A 107 19.38 -6.15 19.61
N VAL A 108 18.29 -5.40 19.68
CA VAL A 108 18.01 -4.22 18.84
C VAL A 108 18.48 -2.94 19.52
N LEU A 109 18.13 -2.75 20.80
CA LEU A 109 18.38 -1.49 21.51
C LEU A 109 19.84 -1.24 21.85
N ARG A 110 20.60 -2.29 22.19
CA ARG A 110 22.01 -2.14 22.53
C ARG A 110 22.84 -1.59 21.36
N PRO A 111 22.84 -2.24 20.17
CA PRO A 111 23.58 -1.69 19.03
C PRO A 111 23.04 -0.33 18.55
N PHE A 112 21.77 -0.05 18.78
CA PHE A 112 21.18 1.26 18.48
C PHE A 112 21.77 2.34 19.38
N ARG A 113 21.81 2.12 20.71
CA ARG A 113 22.44 3.04 21.68
C ARG A 113 23.94 3.24 21.41
N GLU A 114 24.64 2.15 21.12
CA GLU A 114 26.08 2.21 20.82
C GLU A 114 26.40 3.03 19.58
N GLN A 115 25.59 2.91 18.51
CA GLN A 115 25.84 3.60 17.25
C GLN A 115 25.32 5.05 17.23
N THR A 116 24.22 5.34 17.93
CA THR A 116 23.71 6.73 18.06
C THR A 116 24.42 7.52 19.14
N GLY A 117 25.06 6.85 20.11
CA GLY A 117 25.66 7.49 21.28
C GLY A 117 24.63 8.06 22.26
N ARG A 118 23.36 7.63 22.17
CA ARG A 118 22.24 8.14 22.97
C ARG A 118 21.51 7.00 23.68
N GLY A 119 20.94 7.30 24.86
CA GLY A 119 20.04 6.39 25.55
C GLY A 119 18.68 6.29 24.86
N VAL A 120 17.84 5.39 25.38
CA VAL A 120 16.48 5.14 24.88
C VAL A 120 15.48 5.32 26.00
N LEU A 121 14.47 6.14 25.76
CA LEU A 121 13.30 6.35 26.63
C LEU A 121 12.10 5.62 26.06
N CYS A 122 11.15 5.26 26.92
CA CYS A 122 9.89 4.58 26.63
C CYS A 122 10.05 3.11 26.22
N ASN A 123 10.34 2.81 24.94
CA ASN A 123 10.40 1.46 24.33
C ASN A 123 9.12 0.63 24.57
N LEU A 124 7.96 1.22 24.37
CA LEU A 124 6.64 0.60 24.55
C LEU A 124 5.71 0.94 23.37
N PRO A 125 4.60 0.20 23.19
CA PRO A 125 3.50 0.67 22.36
C PRO A 125 2.91 1.95 22.95
N TYR A 126 2.83 3.01 22.16
CA TYR A 126 2.38 4.32 22.63
C TYR A 126 1.71 5.14 21.54
N SER A 127 0.75 6.00 21.96
CA SER A 127 0.25 7.08 21.09
C SER A 127 1.36 8.11 20.88
N GLY A 128 1.65 8.44 19.64
CA GLY A 128 2.75 9.35 19.38
C GLY A 128 2.49 10.80 19.78
N THR A 129 1.26 11.21 20.13
CA THR A 129 0.97 12.51 20.77
C THR A 129 1.16 12.45 22.27
N GLU A 130 0.80 11.34 22.89
CA GLU A 130 0.95 11.18 24.33
C GLU A 130 2.43 10.92 24.72
N VAL A 131 3.18 10.15 23.91
CA VAL A 131 4.57 9.84 24.20
C VAL A 131 5.45 11.11 24.32
N ILE A 132 5.21 12.12 23.50
CA ILE A 132 5.97 13.39 23.59
C ILE A 132 5.55 14.22 24.80
N LYS A 133 4.33 14.11 25.29
CA LYS A 133 3.91 14.76 26.53
C LYS A 133 4.57 14.12 27.73
N ASP A 134 4.63 12.78 27.77
CA ASP A 134 5.07 12.03 28.93
C ASP A 134 6.61 11.99 29.01
N TYR A 135 7.31 11.77 27.89
CA TYR A 135 8.76 11.61 27.83
C TYR A 135 9.53 12.83 27.30
N GLY A 136 8.84 13.81 26.70
CA GLY A 136 9.49 14.93 26.03
C GLY A 136 10.37 15.78 26.96
N ARG A 137 9.97 16.00 28.22
CA ARG A 137 10.78 16.74 29.20
C ARG A 137 12.07 16.01 29.55
N GLU A 138 11.99 14.70 29.76
CA GLU A 138 13.14 13.87 30.04
C GLU A 138 14.09 13.84 28.85
N HIS A 139 13.56 13.67 27.63
CA HIS A 139 14.32 13.77 26.40
C HIS A 139 15.09 15.09 26.28
N VAL A 140 14.43 16.24 26.55
CA VAL A 140 15.09 17.55 26.46
C VAL A 140 16.20 17.70 27.51
N GLN A 141 16.06 17.06 28.66
CA GLN A 141 17.07 17.11 29.75
C GLN A 141 18.24 16.18 29.50
N THR A 142 18.00 14.97 29.01
CA THR A 142 19.01 13.91 28.90
C THR A 142 19.64 13.82 27.52
N GLY A 143 18.89 14.18 26.49
CA GLY A 143 19.24 13.95 25.08
C GLY A 143 18.97 12.53 24.59
N ASP A 144 18.38 11.66 25.44
CA ASP A 144 18.02 10.29 25.07
C ASP A 144 16.84 10.25 24.12
N LEU A 145 16.84 9.32 23.16
CA LEU A 145 15.82 9.22 22.12
C LEU A 145 14.54 8.56 22.63
N ILE A 146 13.39 9.12 22.32
CA ILE A 146 12.10 8.51 22.62
C ILE A 146 11.79 7.47 21.56
N VAL A 147 12.00 6.18 21.87
CA VAL A 147 11.68 5.05 21.01
C VAL A 147 10.33 4.47 21.42
N TYR A 148 9.45 4.24 20.46
CA TYR A 148 8.15 3.64 20.69
C TYR A 148 7.64 2.90 19.46
N THR A 149 6.61 2.09 19.64
CA THR A 149 5.94 1.34 18.56
C THR A 149 4.43 1.55 18.60
N SER A 150 3.69 0.81 17.80
CA SER A 150 2.22 0.72 17.80
C SER A 150 1.79 -0.72 17.53
N ALA A 151 0.52 -0.94 17.19
CA ALA A 151 0.04 -2.22 16.70
C ALA A 151 0.65 -2.61 15.36
N ASP A 152 1.08 -1.62 14.57
CA ASP A 152 1.74 -1.82 13.28
C ASP A 152 3.19 -2.28 13.46
N SER A 153 3.78 -2.77 12.37
CA SER A 153 5.19 -3.13 12.29
C SER A 153 6.09 -1.90 12.11
N VAL A 154 6.30 -1.13 13.18
CA VAL A 154 7.01 0.15 13.14
C VAL A 154 7.96 0.34 14.33
N PHE A 155 9.12 0.98 14.06
CA PHE A 155 10.05 1.53 15.04
C PHE A 155 10.03 3.05 14.90
N GLN A 156 9.53 3.75 15.89
CA GLN A 156 9.37 5.20 15.81
C GLN A 156 10.33 5.89 16.79
N ILE A 157 10.97 6.97 16.33
CA ILE A 157 11.87 7.78 17.13
C ILE A 157 11.32 9.20 17.18
N ALA A 158 10.89 9.66 18.36
CA ALA A 158 10.53 11.05 18.55
C ALA A 158 11.69 11.81 19.21
N ALA A 159 11.97 13.01 18.71
CA ALA A 159 12.99 13.89 19.25
C ALA A 159 12.63 15.36 19.08
N HIS A 160 13.00 16.19 20.06
CA HIS A 160 12.84 17.64 20.01
C HIS A 160 13.91 18.25 19.12
N GLU A 161 13.53 19.09 18.17
CA GLU A 161 14.43 19.61 17.13
C GLU A 161 15.59 20.45 17.67
N SER A 162 15.45 21.09 18.84
CA SER A 162 16.54 21.82 19.48
C SER A 162 17.57 20.91 20.16
N VAL A 163 17.24 19.63 20.40
CA VAL A 163 18.10 18.63 21.06
C VAL A 163 18.73 17.70 20.03
N VAL A 164 17.91 17.22 19.11
CA VAL A 164 18.32 16.38 17.99
C VAL A 164 17.74 17.02 16.72
N PRO A 165 18.54 17.76 15.95
CA PRO A 165 18.09 18.34 14.69
C PRO A 165 17.53 17.28 13.75
N PRO A 166 16.55 17.62 12.86
CA PRO A 166 15.90 16.66 11.97
C PRO A 166 16.87 15.79 11.17
N GLU A 167 17.94 16.36 10.63
CA GLU A 167 18.94 15.59 9.86
C GLU A 167 19.66 14.55 10.73
N GLN A 168 20.00 14.89 11.99
CA GLN A 168 20.56 13.93 12.92
C GLN A 168 19.55 12.83 13.27
N LEU A 169 18.29 13.18 13.49
CA LEU A 169 17.22 12.20 13.74
C LEU A 169 17.05 11.26 12.53
N TYR A 170 17.19 11.76 11.31
CA TYR A 170 17.15 10.92 10.10
C TYR A 170 18.36 9.97 10.05
N ASP A 171 19.55 10.40 10.46
CA ASP A 171 20.72 9.52 10.57
C ASP A 171 20.51 8.45 11.63
N ASP A 172 19.94 8.79 12.78
CA ASP A 172 19.58 7.82 13.83
C ASP A 172 18.54 6.80 13.33
N CYS A 173 17.57 7.24 12.52
CA CYS A 173 16.62 6.35 11.86
C CYS A 173 17.28 5.44 10.81
N ARG A 174 18.27 5.92 10.06
CA ARG A 174 19.06 5.09 9.14
C ARG A 174 19.88 4.03 9.87
N ILE A 175 20.42 4.37 11.04
CA ILE A 175 21.09 3.41 11.93
C ILE A 175 20.10 2.34 12.38
N ALA A 176 18.93 2.75 12.90
CA ALA A 176 17.87 1.81 13.28
C ALA A 176 17.45 0.91 12.12
N ARG A 177 17.27 1.46 10.91
CA ARG A 177 16.88 0.69 9.71
C ARG A 177 17.90 -0.40 9.37
N LYS A 178 19.19 -0.15 9.53
CA LYS A 178 20.26 -1.14 9.29
C LYS A 178 20.27 -2.26 10.34
N ILE A 179 19.90 -1.95 11.57
CA ILE A 179 19.82 -2.93 12.68
C ILE A 179 18.56 -3.81 12.53
N LEU A 180 17.43 -3.19 12.18
CA LEU A 180 16.11 -3.82 12.13
C LEU A 180 15.93 -4.64 10.83
N THR A 181 16.58 -5.79 10.76
CA THR A 181 16.56 -6.72 9.62
C THR A 181 16.17 -8.14 10.06
N GLY A 182 15.86 -9.02 9.13
CA GLY A 182 15.46 -10.40 9.41
C GLY A 182 14.27 -10.45 10.37
N LYS A 183 14.36 -11.22 11.45
CA LYS A 183 13.28 -11.37 12.45
C LYS A 183 12.90 -10.08 13.20
N TYR A 184 13.71 -9.03 13.10
CA TYR A 184 13.45 -7.70 13.63
C TYR A 184 13.07 -6.68 12.55
N GLY A 185 12.93 -7.12 11.32
CA GLY A 185 12.69 -6.29 10.15
C GLY A 185 11.32 -5.65 10.13
N VAL A 186 11.09 -4.64 11.00
CA VAL A 186 9.84 -3.86 10.94
C VAL A 186 9.65 -3.18 9.59
N GLY A 187 8.40 -3.06 9.18
CA GLY A 187 8.06 -2.44 7.89
C GLY A 187 8.56 -1.02 7.72
N ARG A 188 8.55 -0.22 8.80
CA ARG A 188 9.01 1.18 8.76
C ARG A 188 9.75 1.58 10.01
N VAL A 189 10.84 2.34 9.84
CA VAL A 189 11.43 3.18 10.87
C VAL A 189 10.97 4.61 10.63
N ILE A 190 10.46 5.31 11.65
CA ILE A 190 9.79 6.59 11.45
C ILE A 190 10.43 7.66 12.33
N ALA A 191 10.96 8.72 11.69
CA ALA A 191 11.35 9.94 12.38
C ALA A 191 10.12 10.78 12.73
N ARG A 192 10.01 11.17 14.00
CA ARG A 192 8.90 11.99 14.53
C ARG A 192 9.44 13.23 15.23
N PRO A 193 9.95 14.23 14.51
CA PRO A 193 10.42 15.46 15.12
C PRO A 193 9.27 16.22 15.81
N PHE A 194 9.58 16.88 16.91
CA PHE A 194 8.66 17.76 17.60
C PHE A 194 9.37 19.03 18.09
N GLU A 195 8.60 20.07 18.39
CA GLU A 195 9.10 21.39 18.76
C GLU A 195 8.24 22.05 19.83
N ALA A 196 8.51 23.33 20.09
CA ALA A 196 7.87 24.20 21.06
C ALA A 196 8.22 23.87 22.52
N GLU A 197 7.76 24.71 23.44
CA GLU A 197 7.75 24.42 24.86
C GLU A 197 6.53 23.55 25.20
N TRP A 198 6.57 22.93 26.35
CA TRP A 198 5.46 22.09 26.79
C TRP A 198 4.12 22.88 26.85
N PRO A 199 3.02 22.37 26.27
CA PRO A 199 2.90 21.08 25.60
C PRO A 199 3.53 21.08 24.19
N TYR A 200 4.36 20.06 23.94
CA TYR A 200 5.09 19.90 22.68
C TYR A 200 4.19 19.66 21.49
N THR A 201 4.64 20.09 20.30
CA THR A 201 3.90 19.94 19.04
C THR A 201 4.74 19.19 18.02
N ARG A 202 4.16 18.22 17.33
CA ARG A 202 4.80 17.53 16.20
C ARG A 202 4.99 18.48 15.03
N THR A 203 6.12 18.37 14.37
CA THR A 203 6.39 19.12 13.13
C THR A 203 5.98 18.31 11.89
N SER A 204 5.93 18.98 10.74
CA SER A 204 5.68 18.35 9.44
C SER A 204 6.88 17.56 8.90
N ARG A 205 8.04 17.60 9.57
CA ARG A 205 9.29 16.93 9.18
C ARG A 205 9.33 15.44 9.56
N ARG A 206 8.16 14.79 9.60
CA ARG A 206 8.09 13.33 9.67
C ARG A 206 8.77 12.74 8.43
N HIS A 207 9.57 11.69 8.63
CA HIS A 207 10.14 10.92 7.55
C HIS A 207 10.10 9.42 7.86
N ASP A 208 9.68 8.61 6.86
CA ASP A 208 9.56 7.18 6.99
C ASP A 208 10.71 6.49 6.23
N PHE A 209 11.40 5.56 6.86
CA PHE A 209 12.46 4.71 6.31
C PHE A 209 11.91 3.30 6.19
N SER A 210 11.41 2.96 5.01
CA SER A 210 10.77 1.68 4.75
C SER A 210 11.77 0.54 4.66
N LEU A 211 11.29 -0.68 4.93
CA LEU A 211 12.03 -1.90 4.67
C LEU A 211 12.07 -2.12 3.15
N GLU A 212 13.26 -2.39 2.63
CA GLU A 212 13.40 -2.76 1.23
C GLU A 212 12.78 -4.14 0.97
N PRO A 213 12.19 -4.36 -0.22
CA PRO A 213 11.75 -5.68 -0.63
C PRO A 213 12.89 -6.72 -0.49
N PRO A 214 12.60 -7.91 0.07
CA PRO A 214 13.64 -8.91 0.38
C PRO A 214 14.22 -9.59 -0.86
N ALA A 215 13.62 -9.39 -2.02
CA ALA A 215 14.05 -9.95 -3.29
C ALA A 215 13.82 -8.96 -4.45
N LYS A 216 14.21 -9.38 -5.65
CA LYS A 216 13.92 -8.65 -6.89
C LYS A 216 12.43 -8.64 -7.15
N THR A 217 11.86 -7.47 -7.46
CA THR A 217 10.46 -7.25 -7.78
C THR A 217 10.23 -7.10 -9.29
N MET A 218 8.96 -7.05 -9.72
CA MET A 218 8.65 -6.67 -11.11
C MET A 218 9.14 -5.26 -11.45
N LEU A 219 9.22 -4.34 -10.47
CA LEU A 219 9.73 -2.99 -10.66
C LEU A 219 11.20 -3.03 -11.10
N ASP A 220 12.02 -3.79 -10.34
CA ASP A 220 13.43 -4.01 -10.68
C ASP A 220 13.57 -4.66 -12.06
N ALA A 221 12.71 -5.63 -12.39
CA ALA A 221 12.78 -6.34 -13.66
C ALA A 221 12.48 -5.42 -14.85
N VAL A 222 11.50 -4.51 -14.71
CA VAL A 222 11.16 -3.51 -15.73
C VAL A 222 12.33 -2.56 -15.98
N VAL A 223 12.96 -2.06 -14.89
CA VAL A 223 14.14 -1.17 -15.00
C VAL A 223 15.34 -1.90 -15.60
N ASP A 224 15.60 -3.14 -15.18
CA ASP A 224 16.72 -3.94 -15.71
C ASP A 224 16.54 -4.28 -17.20
N ALA A 225 15.29 -4.32 -17.69
CA ALA A 225 14.97 -4.46 -19.10
C ALA A 225 15.13 -3.15 -19.90
N GLY A 226 15.55 -2.07 -19.26
CA GLY A 226 15.71 -0.76 -19.88
C GLY A 226 14.39 -0.03 -20.17
N GLN A 227 13.30 -0.43 -19.48
CA GLN A 227 12.00 0.18 -19.61
C GLN A 227 11.72 1.15 -18.44
N ASP A 228 10.75 2.03 -18.62
CA ASP A 228 10.35 2.99 -17.62
C ASP A 228 9.54 2.33 -16.50
N MET A 229 9.87 2.68 -15.26
CA MET A 229 9.07 2.34 -14.08
C MET A 229 8.70 3.62 -13.34
N ILE A 230 7.46 4.05 -13.50
CA ILE A 230 6.93 5.29 -12.94
C ILE A 230 6.10 4.97 -11.70
N ALA A 231 6.46 5.57 -10.58
CA ALA A 231 5.76 5.41 -9.30
C ALA A 231 4.92 6.65 -8.97
N VAL A 232 3.63 6.46 -8.67
CA VAL A 232 2.72 7.55 -8.29
C VAL A 232 2.17 7.29 -6.88
N GLY A 233 2.26 8.29 -6.03
CA GLY A 233 1.78 8.24 -4.65
C GLY A 233 2.75 7.49 -3.72
N LYS A 234 2.21 6.60 -2.88
CA LYS A 234 2.96 5.90 -1.82
C LYS A 234 3.89 4.80 -2.34
N ILE A 235 3.85 4.48 -3.63
CA ILE A 235 4.66 3.40 -4.22
C ILE A 235 6.15 3.60 -3.93
N HIS A 236 6.66 4.85 -4.03
CA HIS A 236 8.05 5.15 -3.67
C HIS A 236 8.41 4.67 -2.26
N ASP A 237 7.56 4.98 -1.28
CA ASP A 237 7.82 4.64 0.12
C ASP A 237 7.64 3.15 0.40
N ILE A 238 6.65 2.49 -0.23
CA ILE A 238 6.38 1.05 -0.08
C ILE A 238 7.57 0.21 -0.57
N PHE A 239 8.23 0.64 -1.63
CA PHE A 239 9.41 -0.05 -2.20
C PHE A 239 10.74 0.59 -1.80
N ALA A 240 10.76 1.49 -0.80
CA ALA A 240 11.96 2.18 -0.32
C ALA A 240 12.77 2.87 -1.45
N GLY A 241 12.08 3.39 -2.46
CA GLY A 241 12.67 4.05 -3.63
C GLY A 241 13.36 3.11 -4.62
N ARG A 242 13.26 1.79 -4.42
CA ARG A 242 13.93 0.79 -5.25
C ARG A 242 13.14 0.45 -6.52
N GLY A 243 13.84 0.24 -7.63
CA GLY A 243 13.25 -0.22 -8.89
C GLY A 243 12.41 0.84 -9.60
N MET A 244 12.79 2.12 -9.58
CA MET A 244 12.04 3.21 -10.18
C MET A 244 12.93 4.08 -11.07
N THR A 245 12.40 4.50 -12.22
CA THR A 245 13.03 5.49 -13.10
C THR A 245 12.51 6.90 -12.84
N GLU A 246 11.25 7.02 -12.44
CA GLU A 246 10.59 8.29 -12.09
C GLU A 246 9.59 8.06 -10.96
N PHE A 247 9.42 9.04 -10.07
CA PHE A 247 8.37 8.99 -9.06
C PHE A 247 7.76 10.37 -8.78
N THR A 248 6.53 10.37 -8.29
CA THR A 248 5.85 11.58 -7.81
C THR A 248 5.00 11.27 -6.59
N TYR A 249 5.17 12.07 -5.53
CA TYR A 249 4.29 12.03 -4.37
C TYR A 249 2.91 12.61 -4.69
N THR A 250 1.93 12.26 -3.90
CA THR A 250 0.56 12.77 -4.02
C THR A 250 0.07 13.31 -2.68
N SER A 251 -0.79 14.30 -2.73
CA SER A 251 -1.45 14.88 -1.54
C SER A 251 -2.78 14.20 -1.20
N GLY A 252 -3.17 13.15 -1.92
CA GLY A 252 -4.39 12.39 -1.79
C GLY A 252 -4.86 11.82 -3.13
N ASN A 253 -6.03 11.19 -3.14
CA ASN A 253 -6.54 10.51 -4.33
C ASN A 253 -6.76 11.45 -5.51
N THR A 254 -7.39 12.61 -5.31
CA THR A 254 -7.65 13.59 -6.38
C THR A 254 -6.37 14.03 -7.09
N ASP A 255 -5.30 14.30 -6.33
CA ASP A 255 -3.97 14.63 -6.89
C ASP A 255 -3.35 13.41 -7.59
N GLY A 256 -3.52 12.22 -7.03
CA GLY A 256 -3.08 10.96 -7.64
C GLY A 256 -3.74 10.70 -9.00
N LEU A 257 -5.05 10.90 -9.08
CA LEU A 257 -5.81 10.79 -10.33
C LEU A 257 -5.34 11.80 -11.39
N ALA A 258 -5.13 13.06 -10.99
CA ALA A 258 -4.64 14.11 -11.88
C ALA A 258 -3.23 13.78 -12.42
N LYS A 259 -2.31 13.32 -11.57
CA LYS A 259 -0.96 12.91 -11.96
C LYS A 259 -0.95 11.68 -12.85
N THR A 260 -1.80 10.69 -12.55
CA THR A 260 -1.95 9.49 -13.38
C THR A 260 -2.45 9.85 -14.78
N LEU A 261 -3.42 10.77 -14.85
CA LEU A 261 -3.91 11.27 -16.15
C LEU A 261 -2.82 12.00 -16.93
N ALA A 262 -1.97 12.79 -16.26
CA ALA A 262 -0.83 13.47 -16.89
C ALA A 262 0.21 12.47 -17.43
N TYR A 263 0.43 11.33 -16.74
CA TYR A 263 1.27 10.25 -17.25
C TYR A 263 0.65 9.53 -18.45
N ALA A 264 -0.67 9.47 -18.58
CA ALA A 264 -1.31 8.92 -19.78
C ALA A 264 -1.04 9.77 -21.04
N ASP A 265 -0.76 11.07 -20.87
CA ASP A 265 -0.35 11.99 -21.95
C ASP A 265 1.15 11.92 -22.28
N LYS A 266 2.00 11.32 -21.41
CA LYS A 266 3.44 11.15 -21.67
C LYS A 266 3.71 9.94 -22.56
N ASP A 267 4.73 10.07 -23.40
CA ASP A 267 5.27 8.95 -24.15
C ASP A 267 6.32 8.23 -23.27
N PHE A 268 6.03 6.98 -22.89
CA PHE A 268 6.95 6.09 -22.17
C PHE A 268 6.71 4.64 -22.58
N HIS A 269 7.65 3.76 -22.25
CA HIS A 269 7.52 2.32 -22.46
C HIS A 269 7.81 1.60 -21.14
N GLY A 270 6.81 0.96 -20.57
CA GLY A 270 6.96 0.24 -19.30
C GLY A 270 5.73 0.32 -18.39
N LEU A 271 5.98 0.40 -17.09
CA LEU A 271 4.98 0.34 -16.04
C LEU A 271 4.78 1.70 -15.37
N CYS A 272 3.52 2.11 -15.21
CA CYS A 272 3.11 3.16 -14.28
C CYS A 272 2.33 2.52 -13.13
N PHE A 273 2.90 2.52 -11.92
CA PHE A 273 2.32 1.92 -10.73
C PHE A 273 1.80 3.03 -9.80
N VAL A 274 0.52 2.97 -9.47
CA VAL A 274 -0.21 4.04 -8.78
C VAL A 274 -0.83 3.50 -7.50
N ASN A 275 -0.65 4.20 -6.39
CA ASN A 275 -1.37 3.95 -5.14
C ASN A 275 -2.26 5.13 -4.80
N LEU A 276 -3.56 4.88 -4.64
CA LEU A 276 -4.58 5.84 -4.21
C LEU A 276 -4.89 5.60 -2.72
N VAL A 277 -4.15 6.27 -1.85
CA VAL A 277 -4.02 5.96 -0.42
C VAL A 277 -5.21 6.40 0.44
N ASP A 278 -6.05 7.35 0.00
CA ASP A 278 -7.09 7.93 0.86
C ASP A 278 -8.17 6.92 1.23
N PHE A 279 -8.42 5.93 0.39
CA PHE A 279 -9.38 4.86 0.67
C PHE A 279 -9.07 4.18 2.01
N ASP A 280 -7.81 3.82 2.23
CA ASP A 280 -7.34 3.25 3.48
C ASP A 280 -7.21 4.31 4.58
N MET A 281 -6.38 5.31 4.34
CA MET A 281 -5.91 6.24 5.37
C MET A 281 -7.01 7.15 5.91
N LEU A 282 -7.91 7.65 5.04
CA LEU A 282 -8.97 8.60 5.43
C LEU A 282 -10.30 7.93 5.71
N TYR A 283 -10.56 6.74 5.15
CA TYR A 283 -11.89 6.16 5.19
C TYR A 283 -11.94 4.77 5.82
N GLY A 284 -11.08 3.84 5.45
CA GLY A 284 -11.01 2.48 6.00
C GLY A 284 -10.74 2.49 7.51
N HIS A 285 -9.55 2.88 7.92
CA HIS A 285 -9.13 2.97 9.32
C HIS A 285 -9.99 3.91 10.17
N ARG A 286 -10.66 4.89 9.56
CA ARG A 286 -11.52 5.86 10.25
C ARG A 286 -12.98 5.46 10.29
N ARG A 287 -13.32 4.28 9.79
CA ARG A 287 -14.68 3.75 9.76
C ARG A 287 -15.69 4.73 9.13
N ASN A 288 -15.32 5.27 7.97
CA ASN A 288 -16.13 6.24 7.24
C ASN A 288 -16.59 5.66 5.89
N PRO A 289 -17.63 4.78 5.88
CA PRO A 289 -18.13 4.16 4.66
C PRO A 289 -18.67 5.17 3.65
N ASP A 290 -19.26 6.29 4.11
CA ASP A 290 -19.77 7.34 3.23
C ASP A 290 -18.66 8.11 2.51
N GLY A 291 -17.55 8.38 3.20
CA GLY A 291 -16.37 8.98 2.60
C GLY A 291 -15.69 8.03 1.61
N TYR A 292 -15.60 6.75 1.96
CA TYR A 292 -15.07 5.71 1.09
C TYR A 292 -15.89 5.59 -0.20
N ALA A 293 -17.23 5.49 -0.08
CA ALA A 293 -18.13 5.41 -1.21
C ALA A 293 -18.05 6.65 -2.11
N ALA A 294 -17.92 7.86 -1.55
CA ALA A 294 -17.74 9.09 -2.32
C ALA A 294 -16.41 9.09 -3.09
N ALA A 295 -15.34 8.59 -2.50
CA ALA A 295 -14.04 8.47 -3.18
C ALA A 295 -14.07 7.42 -4.30
N LEU A 296 -14.80 6.30 -4.11
CA LEU A 296 -15.04 5.32 -5.18
C LEU A 296 -15.84 5.94 -6.34
N GLN A 297 -16.84 6.76 -6.06
CA GLN A 297 -17.60 7.50 -7.07
C GLN A 297 -16.72 8.49 -7.85
N GLU A 298 -15.81 9.21 -7.16
CA GLU A 298 -14.84 10.10 -7.81
C GLU A 298 -13.95 9.33 -8.78
N PHE A 299 -13.40 8.19 -8.34
CA PHE A 299 -12.59 7.32 -9.19
C PHE A 299 -13.38 6.80 -10.41
N ASP A 300 -14.59 6.29 -10.19
CA ASP A 300 -15.47 5.79 -11.26
C ASP A 300 -15.79 6.87 -12.29
N SER A 301 -16.03 8.10 -11.85
CA SER A 301 -16.31 9.24 -12.72
C SER A 301 -15.10 9.71 -13.53
N TRP A 302 -13.89 9.56 -12.97
CA TRP A 302 -12.63 9.89 -13.63
C TRP A 302 -12.22 8.86 -14.68
N LEU A 303 -12.55 7.59 -14.46
CA LEU A 303 -12.05 6.45 -15.24
C LEU A 303 -12.31 6.56 -16.75
N PRO A 304 -13.50 6.96 -17.25
CA PRO A 304 -13.72 7.09 -18.69
C PRO A 304 -12.76 8.04 -19.38
N GLY A 305 -12.52 9.22 -18.80
CA GLY A 305 -11.58 10.21 -19.34
C GLY A 305 -10.13 9.71 -19.38
N PHE A 306 -9.74 8.87 -18.41
CA PHE A 306 -8.44 8.20 -18.43
C PHE A 306 -8.37 7.13 -19.54
N LEU A 307 -9.41 6.30 -19.69
CA LEU A 307 -9.44 5.24 -20.72
C LEU A 307 -9.38 5.81 -22.13
N GLU A 308 -9.96 6.99 -22.38
CA GLU A 308 -9.87 7.69 -23.68
C GLU A 308 -8.43 8.05 -24.08
N LYS A 309 -7.55 8.25 -23.08
CA LYS A 309 -6.13 8.56 -23.30
C LYS A 309 -5.26 7.35 -23.60
N LEU A 310 -5.78 6.14 -23.37
CA LEU A 310 -5.02 4.92 -23.63
C LEU A 310 -4.89 4.65 -25.13
N GLY A 311 -3.66 4.38 -25.55
CA GLY A 311 -3.34 3.95 -26.92
C GLY A 311 -3.77 2.51 -27.21
N GLU A 312 -3.50 2.06 -28.44
CA GLU A 312 -3.80 0.68 -28.88
C GLU A 312 -3.01 -0.38 -28.11
N ASP A 313 -1.78 -0.05 -27.70
CA ASP A 313 -0.85 -0.98 -27.01
C ASP A 313 -0.76 -0.70 -25.50
N ASP A 314 -1.78 -0.06 -24.94
CA ASP A 314 -1.83 0.24 -23.51
C ASP A 314 -2.85 -0.66 -22.78
N CYS A 315 -2.52 -0.96 -21.53
CA CYS A 315 -3.39 -1.72 -20.63
C CYS A 315 -3.44 -1.01 -19.27
N VAL A 316 -4.61 -1.02 -18.63
CA VAL A 316 -4.73 -0.68 -17.21
C VAL A 316 -5.27 -1.87 -16.42
N ILE A 317 -4.67 -2.14 -15.28
CA ILE A 317 -5.13 -3.10 -14.28
C ILE A 317 -5.52 -2.29 -13.03
N ILE A 318 -6.79 -2.36 -12.66
CA ILE A 318 -7.32 -1.77 -11.44
C ILE A 318 -7.43 -2.88 -10.41
N THR A 319 -6.85 -2.67 -9.22
CA THR A 319 -6.79 -3.68 -8.16
C THR A 319 -6.79 -3.01 -6.78
N ALA A 320 -6.61 -3.78 -5.73
CA ALA A 320 -6.34 -3.37 -4.36
C ALA A 320 -5.14 -4.14 -3.83
N ASP A 321 -4.72 -3.87 -2.61
CA ASP A 321 -3.58 -4.52 -1.95
C ASP A 321 -3.98 -5.32 -0.70
N HIS A 322 -5.13 -5.03 -0.12
CA HIS A 322 -5.78 -5.70 1.02
C HIS A 322 -7.21 -5.19 1.17
N GLY A 323 -7.90 -5.54 2.25
CA GLY A 323 -9.14 -4.92 2.70
C GLY A 323 -8.92 -3.98 3.89
N CYS A 324 -9.84 -3.05 4.12
CA CYS A 324 -9.97 -2.28 5.36
C CYS A 324 -11.43 -1.86 5.52
N ASP A 325 -12.28 -2.81 5.90
CA ASP A 325 -13.73 -2.65 5.92
C ASP A 325 -14.17 -1.58 6.94
N PRO A 326 -14.67 -0.42 6.50
CA PRO A 326 -15.08 0.66 7.40
C PRO A 326 -16.28 0.30 8.27
N GLY A 327 -17.02 -0.75 7.94
CA GLY A 327 -18.13 -1.29 8.73
C GLY A 327 -17.73 -2.35 9.74
N TYR A 328 -16.50 -2.88 9.65
CA TYR A 328 -16.02 -3.93 10.53
C TYR A 328 -15.72 -3.39 11.93
N ARG A 329 -16.37 -3.96 12.97
CA ARG A 329 -16.40 -3.34 14.30
C ARG A 329 -15.44 -3.93 15.31
N LYS A 330 -14.80 -5.08 15.01
CA LYS A 330 -13.90 -5.76 15.96
C LYS A 330 -12.59 -5.00 16.16
N HIS A 331 -12.06 -4.39 15.10
CA HIS A 331 -10.83 -3.58 15.12
C HIS A 331 -10.89 -2.53 14.00
N THR A 332 -9.90 -1.65 13.94
CA THR A 332 -9.72 -0.62 12.90
C THR A 332 -8.51 -0.90 12.02
N ASP A 333 -7.98 -2.10 12.07
CA ASP A 333 -6.86 -2.59 11.29
C ASP A 333 -7.35 -3.07 9.91
N HIS A 334 -6.39 -3.33 8.99
CA HIS A 334 -6.65 -3.96 7.70
C HIS A 334 -7.39 -5.29 7.86
N THR A 335 -8.14 -5.68 6.85
CA THR A 335 -8.91 -6.93 6.82
C THR A 335 -8.40 -7.89 5.76
N ARG A 336 -8.35 -9.18 6.09
CA ARG A 336 -7.91 -10.26 5.20
C ARG A 336 -9.00 -10.56 4.18
N GLU A 337 -8.91 -9.90 3.03
CA GLU A 337 -9.92 -9.95 1.98
C GLU A 337 -9.31 -10.28 0.62
N TYR A 338 -10.10 -10.95 -0.20
CA TYR A 338 -9.85 -11.00 -1.64
C TYR A 338 -9.81 -9.59 -2.22
N ILE A 339 -9.04 -9.41 -3.29
CA ILE A 339 -8.99 -8.15 -4.03
C ILE A 339 -9.54 -8.31 -5.45
N PRO A 340 -10.10 -7.23 -6.04
CA PRO A 340 -10.49 -7.21 -7.45
C PRO A 340 -9.27 -7.11 -8.36
N MET A 341 -9.35 -7.69 -9.54
CA MET A 341 -8.49 -7.41 -10.68
C MET A 341 -9.40 -7.12 -11.88
N ILE A 342 -9.31 -5.91 -12.41
CA ILE A 342 -10.11 -5.42 -13.55
C ILE A 342 -9.12 -4.89 -14.58
N ALA A 343 -8.95 -5.62 -15.70
CA ALA A 343 -8.06 -5.21 -16.77
C ALA A 343 -8.84 -4.64 -17.96
N LEU A 344 -8.40 -3.50 -18.48
CA LEU A 344 -9.01 -2.74 -19.55
C LEU A 344 -7.95 -2.25 -20.55
N GLY A 345 -8.33 -2.13 -21.80
CA GLY A 345 -7.49 -1.63 -22.89
C GLY A 345 -8.09 -2.01 -24.24
N LYS A 346 -7.70 -1.35 -25.32
CA LYS A 346 -8.29 -1.58 -26.64
C LYS A 346 -8.05 -2.99 -27.19
N LYS A 347 -6.94 -3.64 -26.78
CA LYS A 347 -6.60 -5.02 -27.14
C LYS A 347 -6.94 -6.04 -26.05
N ILE A 348 -7.47 -5.59 -24.91
CA ILE A 348 -7.84 -6.48 -23.80
C ILE A 348 -9.18 -7.14 -24.12
N ARG A 349 -9.20 -8.46 -24.13
CA ARG A 349 -10.41 -9.25 -24.33
C ARG A 349 -11.22 -9.35 -23.04
N PRO A 350 -12.54 -9.08 -23.08
CA PRO A 350 -13.39 -9.32 -21.93
C PRO A 350 -13.44 -10.82 -21.60
N VAL A 351 -13.04 -11.17 -20.40
CA VAL A 351 -13.05 -12.54 -19.88
C VAL A 351 -13.22 -12.54 -18.35
N ASN A 352 -13.94 -13.50 -17.82
CA ASN A 352 -13.94 -13.75 -16.38
C ASN A 352 -13.02 -14.93 -16.08
N LEU A 353 -11.90 -14.64 -15.40
CA LEU A 353 -10.85 -15.60 -15.03
C LEU A 353 -11.15 -16.30 -13.68
N GLY A 354 -12.29 -15.99 -13.05
CA GLY A 354 -12.68 -16.56 -11.77
C GLY A 354 -11.81 -16.11 -10.60
N THR A 355 -11.69 -16.97 -9.59
CA THR A 355 -10.83 -16.73 -8.42
C THR A 355 -9.45 -17.33 -8.67
N ARG A 356 -8.39 -16.54 -8.44
CA ARG A 356 -6.98 -16.91 -8.64
C ARG A 356 -6.24 -16.88 -7.31
N ALA A 357 -5.19 -17.68 -7.21
CA ALA A 357 -4.50 -17.98 -5.96
C ALA A 357 -3.21 -17.16 -5.76
N GLY A 358 -3.19 -15.87 -6.07
CA GLY A 358 -2.04 -15.03 -5.78
C GLY A 358 -2.19 -13.62 -6.37
N PHE A 359 -1.89 -12.58 -5.57
CA PHE A 359 -1.74 -11.22 -6.09
C PHE A 359 -0.55 -11.15 -7.05
N CYS A 360 0.46 -12.02 -6.86
CA CYS A 360 1.64 -12.13 -7.70
C CYS A 360 1.35 -12.53 -9.16
N ASP A 361 0.15 -13.00 -9.47
CA ASP A 361 -0.32 -13.21 -10.83
C ASP A 361 -0.32 -11.89 -11.63
N ILE A 362 -0.51 -10.74 -10.95
CA ILE A 362 -0.39 -9.41 -11.56
C ILE A 362 1.04 -9.17 -12.05
N ALA A 363 2.06 -9.43 -11.21
CA ALA A 363 3.46 -9.27 -11.62
C ALA A 363 3.83 -10.14 -12.83
N ALA A 364 3.42 -11.42 -12.80
CA ALA A 364 3.65 -12.35 -13.90
C ALA A 364 3.02 -11.84 -15.21
N THR A 365 1.79 -11.33 -15.12
CA THR A 365 1.04 -10.83 -16.27
C THR A 365 1.61 -9.52 -16.80
N VAL A 366 1.89 -8.55 -15.93
CA VAL A 366 2.46 -7.24 -16.31
C VAL A 366 3.79 -7.43 -17.03
N THR A 367 4.68 -8.24 -16.47
CA THR A 367 6.00 -8.47 -17.05
C THR A 367 5.92 -9.21 -18.39
N GLU A 368 5.02 -10.18 -18.54
CA GLU A 368 4.77 -10.85 -19.83
C GLU A 368 4.19 -9.89 -20.87
N LEU A 369 3.20 -9.07 -20.51
CA LEU A 369 2.63 -8.05 -21.40
C LEU A 369 3.65 -7.03 -21.89
N LEU A 370 4.64 -6.68 -21.05
CA LEU A 370 5.75 -5.78 -21.39
C LEU A 370 6.94 -6.48 -22.07
N GLY A 371 6.92 -7.82 -22.18
CA GLY A 371 8.02 -8.59 -22.73
C GLY A 371 9.28 -8.60 -21.83
N VAL A 372 9.09 -8.42 -20.53
CA VAL A 372 10.16 -8.34 -19.51
C VAL A 372 10.38 -9.71 -18.89
N PRO A 373 11.60 -10.27 -18.91
CA PRO A 373 11.92 -11.52 -18.22
C PRO A 373 11.86 -11.34 -16.71
N TYR A 374 10.95 -12.05 -16.04
CA TYR A 374 10.83 -12.05 -14.58
C TYR A 374 10.31 -13.40 -14.08
N GLN A 375 10.88 -13.87 -12.97
CA GLN A 375 10.43 -15.10 -12.29
C GLN A 375 9.74 -14.73 -10.99
N THR A 376 8.50 -15.16 -10.84
CA THR A 376 7.66 -14.96 -9.67
C THR A 376 6.85 -16.22 -9.38
N PRO A 377 6.38 -16.48 -8.16
CA PRO A 377 5.42 -17.54 -7.88
C PRO A 377 4.09 -17.41 -8.63
N GLY A 378 3.77 -16.21 -9.14
CA GLY A 378 2.54 -15.92 -9.86
C GLY A 378 2.44 -16.62 -11.21
N ARG A 379 1.20 -16.80 -11.66
CA ARG A 379 0.85 -17.36 -12.96
C ARG A 379 0.27 -16.27 -13.85
N SER A 380 0.97 -15.98 -14.93
CA SER A 380 0.47 -15.01 -15.91
C SER A 380 -0.86 -15.48 -16.52
N PHE A 381 -1.73 -14.51 -16.77
CA PHE A 381 -2.95 -14.63 -17.55
C PHE A 381 -2.93 -13.73 -18.80
N ALA A 382 -1.74 -13.30 -19.24
CA ALA A 382 -1.59 -12.42 -20.41
C ALA A 382 -2.19 -13.05 -21.68
N ALA A 383 -2.01 -14.36 -21.88
CA ALA A 383 -2.55 -15.08 -23.04
C ALA A 383 -4.09 -15.10 -23.10
N GLU A 384 -4.76 -14.97 -21.94
CA GLU A 384 -6.22 -14.85 -21.88
C GLU A 384 -6.69 -13.42 -22.16
N LEU A 385 -5.81 -12.43 -21.94
CA LEU A 385 -6.13 -11.01 -22.11
C LEU A 385 -5.97 -10.53 -23.56
N VAL A 386 -5.02 -11.08 -24.34
CA VAL A 386 -4.64 -10.58 -25.66
C VAL A 386 -4.64 -11.64 -26.73
#